data_f4313772944698b122c9f26312542a1a
#
_entry.id   f4313772944698b122c9f26312542a1a
#
_cell.length_a   1.000
_cell.length_b   1.000
_cell.length_c   1.000
_cell.angle_alpha   90.00
_cell.angle_beta   90.00
_cell.angle_gamma   90.00
#
_symmetry.space_group_name_H-M   'P 1'
#
loop_
_entity.id
_entity.type
_entity.pdbx_description
1 polymer ?
#
loop_
_entity_poly.entity_id
_entity_poly.type
_entity_poly.pdbx_seq_one_letter_code
_entity_poly.pdbx_strand_id
1 'polypeptide(L)'
;SFSNYGYKQNTIEGEVFGKEFKINLKNNPKKIDFKLLETGISIFLNFSDYNRNKTIGNIKGKILKAKIKSDFIYDQELIRIKKFYFREKNLSFNSEGIILLNPFLEINLETQIVHLNNKLLKNINLESFLNFKNIIKKINSNTDFSFKQKKFSRSIIDNLNMKINLAYGRLNIEKSFEISESEFKCNSETNLLEEYPVVSFDCNLLSQDKKKLLKKFDIKYKFKDEPLNINVKGNLNILNNKINFESIKINQDYIATKEDLSFFKNTFENILFKQNFVNIFILSKI
;
A
#
# COMPACT_ATOMS: atom_id res chain seq x y z
N SER A 1 -26.68 18.19 13.34
CA SER A 1 -28.06 18.69 13.17
C SER A 1 -28.73 18.04 11.98
N PHE A 2 -30.01 17.77 12.08
CA PHE A 2 -30.83 17.24 10.98
C PHE A 2 -31.91 18.27 10.66
N SER A 3 -32.05 18.68 9.41
CA SER A 3 -33.08 19.60 8.97
C SER A 3 -33.91 19.03 7.82
N ASN A 4 -35.24 19.14 7.93
CA ASN A 4 -36.20 18.78 6.89
C ASN A 4 -37.29 19.85 6.85
N TYR A 5 -37.25 20.71 5.85
CA TYR A 5 -38.19 21.82 5.67
C TYR A 5 -39.26 21.53 4.59
N GLY A 6 -39.70 20.29 4.51
CA GLY A 6 -40.70 19.90 3.49
C GLY A 6 -40.17 19.83 2.05
N TYR A 7 -38.90 20.16 1.81
CA TYR A 7 -38.26 19.96 0.52
C TYR A 7 -37.77 18.53 0.39
N LYS A 8 -37.63 18.05 -0.84
CA LYS A 8 -37.14 16.69 -1.18
C LYS A 8 -35.65 16.46 -0.82
N GLN A 9 -35.06 17.31 0.02
CA GLN A 9 -33.66 17.24 0.41
C GLN A 9 -33.53 17.29 1.94
N ASN A 10 -32.89 16.28 2.49
CA ASN A 10 -32.52 16.23 3.89
C ASN A 10 -31.01 16.41 4.01
N THR A 11 -30.58 17.26 4.93
CA THR A 11 -29.17 17.50 5.21
C THR A 11 -28.87 17.08 6.65
N ILE A 12 -27.78 16.30 6.79
CA ILE A 12 -27.21 15.90 8.08
C ILE A 12 -25.82 16.54 8.15
N GLU A 13 -25.54 17.26 9.20
CA GLU A 13 -24.27 17.89 9.49
C GLU A 13 -23.73 17.41 10.82
N GLY A 14 -22.44 17.23 10.92
CA GLY A 14 -21.79 16.74 12.13
C GLY A 14 -20.27 16.82 11.99
N GLU A 15 -19.59 16.22 12.94
CA GLU A 15 -18.14 16.19 13.00
C GLU A 15 -17.65 14.74 13.09
N VAL A 16 -16.55 14.43 12.35
CA VAL A 16 -15.86 13.16 12.42
C VAL A 16 -14.35 13.42 12.33
N PHE A 17 -13.59 12.86 13.26
CA PHE A 17 -12.12 13.06 13.35
C PHE A 17 -11.68 14.53 13.37
N GLY A 18 -12.44 15.42 14.06
CA GLY A 18 -12.15 16.84 14.13
C GLY A 18 -12.39 17.60 12.81
N LYS A 19 -13.17 17.04 11.89
CA LYS A 19 -13.56 17.66 10.64
C LYS A 19 -15.07 17.63 10.46
N GLU A 20 -15.62 18.76 10.03
CA GLU A 20 -17.04 18.88 9.73
C GLU A 20 -17.41 18.07 8.48
N PHE A 21 -18.52 17.38 8.52
CA PHE A 21 -19.08 16.69 7.38
C PHE A 21 -20.50 17.15 7.07
N LYS A 22 -20.88 16.99 5.81
CA LYS A 22 -22.22 17.25 5.30
C LYS A 22 -22.71 16.08 4.46
N ILE A 23 -23.89 15.55 4.80
CA ILE A 23 -24.60 14.52 4.05
C ILE A 23 -25.87 15.13 3.48
N ASN A 24 -26.04 15.06 2.16
CA ASN A 24 -27.30 15.46 1.51
C ASN A 24 -27.99 14.20 0.96
N LEU A 25 -29.24 14.00 1.39
CA LEU A 25 -30.11 12.93 0.91
C LEU A 25 -31.01 13.51 -0.18
N LYS A 26 -30.86 13.03 -1.42
CA LYS A 26 -31.61 13.52 -2.59
C LYS A 26 -32.60 12.46 -3.09
N ASN A 27 -33.81 12.90 -3.43
CA ASN A 27 -34.85 12.12 -4.15
C ASN A 27 -35.12 10.72 -3.62
N ASN A 28 -35.72 10.58 -2.43
CA ASN A 28 -35.80 9.31 -1.72
C ASN A 28 -34.37 8.81 -1.36
N PRO A 29 -34.17 7.96 -0.35
CA PRO A 29 -32.84 7.59 0.13
C PRO A 29 -31.92 6.87 -0.87
N LYS A 30 -32.27 6.90 -2.17
CA LYS A 30 -31.48 6.27 -3.23
C LYS A 30 -30.19 7.00 -3.59
N LYS A 31 -30.04 8.27 -3.19
CA LYS A 31 -28.84 9.06 -3.52
C LYS A 31 -28.34 9.80 -2.30
N ILE A 32 -27.10 9.57 -1.93
CA ILE A 32 -26.41 10.19 -0.80
C ILE A 32 -25.19 10.93 -1.33
N ASP A 33 -25.06 12.20 -1.00
CA ASP A 33 -23.87 13.01 -1.27
C ASP A 33 -23.21 13.33 0.07
N PHE A 34 -22.05 12.74 0.30
CA PHE A 34 -21.22 12.96 1.48
C PHE A 34 -20.04 13.86 1.15
N LYS A 35 -19.81 14.88 1.95
CA LYS A 35 -18.64 15.76 1.87
C LYS A 35 -18.01 15.91 3.24
N LEU A 36 -16.70 15.72 3.32
CA LEU A 36 -15.91 16.10 4.47
C LEU A 36 -15.28 17.46 4.15
N LEU A 37 -15.73 18.49 4.86
CA LEU A 37 -15.38 19.87 4.56
C LEU A 37 -13.87 20.10 4.74
N GLU A 38 -13.32 21.02 3.96
CA GLU A 38 -11.90 21.42 3.98
C GLU A 38 -10.86 20.31 3.69
N THR A 39 -11.30 19.07 3.41
CA THR A 39 -10.38 17.93 3.19
C THR A 39 -10.23 17.53 1.74
N GLY A 40 -11.09 18.03 0.84
CA GLY A 40 -11.18 17.59 -0.55
C GLY A 40 -11.76 16.18 -0.73
N ILE A 41 -12.45 15.64 0.32
CA ILE A 41 -13.12 14.34 0.27
C ILE A 41 -14.59 14.57 -0.07
N SER A 42 -15.06 13.93 -1.15
CA SER A 42 -16.47 13.89 -1.52
C SER A 42 -16.82 12.51 -2.06
N ILE A 43 -17.93 11.95 -1.60
CA ILE A 43 -18.41 10.62 -1.97
C ILE A 43 -19.88 10.73 -2.35
N PHE A 44 -20.22 10.22 -3.51
CA PHE A 44 -21.57 10.08 -4.01
C PHE A 44 -21.95 8.62 -4.05
N LEU A 45 -23.01 8.25 -3.32
CA LEU A 45 -23.60 6.92 -3.29
C LEU A 45 -24.91 6.94 -4.08
N ASN A 46 -25.10 5.95 -4.93
CA ASN A 46 -26.36 5.76 -5.64
C ASN A 46 -26.78 4.30 -5.50
N PHE A 47 -27.96 4.08 -4.94
CA PHE A 47 -28.57 2.77 -4.77
C PHE A 47 -29.49 2.49 -5.95
N SER A 48 -29.23 1.42 -6.70
CA SER A 48 -30.03 1.02 -7.86
C SER A 48 -31.17 0.09 -7.48
N ASP A 49 -30.96 -0.74 -6.46
CA ASP A 49 -31.97 -1.63 -5.91
C ASP A 49 -31.84 -1.66 -4.38
N TYR A 50 -32.99 -1.60 -3.72
CA TYR A 50 -33.09 -1.61 -2.27
C TYR A 50 -34.16 -2.59 -1.85
N ASN A 51 -33.74 -3.72 -1.32
CA ASN A 51 -34.57 -4.75 -0.71
C ASN A 51 -34.20 -4.91 0.77
N ARG A 52 -35.11 -5.46 1.61
CA ARG A 52 -34.83 -5.69 3.03
C ARG A 52 -33.54 -6.48 3.29
N ASN A 53 -33.19 -7.38 2.38
CA ASN A 53 -32.05 -8.30 2.55
C ASN A 53 -30.85 -7.97 1.65
N LYS A 54 -31.00 -7.05 0.67
CA LYS A 54 -29.94 -6.78 -0.29
C LYS A 54 -30.05 -5.38 -0.85
N THR A 55 -28.93 -4.67 -0.88
CA THR A 55 -28.82 -3.36 -1.48
C THR A 55 -27.73 -3.37 -2.55
N ILE A 56 -28.07 -2.97 -3.76
CA ILE A 56 -27.12 -2.83 -4.87
C ILE A 56 -26.88 -1.35 -5.10
N GLY A 57 -25.63 -0.96 -5.24
CA GLY A 57 -25.31 0.44 -5.45
C GLY A 57 -23.96 0.66 -6.11
N ASN A 58 -23.69 1.92 -6.37
CA ASN A 58 -22.38 2.37 -6.82
C ASN A 58 -21.91 3.59 -6.03
N ILE A 59 -20.60 3.68 -5.89
CA ILE A 59 -19.88 4.78 -5.25
C ILE A 59 -19.09 5.52 -6.32
N LYS A 60 -19.17 6.82 -6.32
CA LYS A 60 -18.24 7.70 -7.05
C LYS A 60 -17.69 8.71 -6.06
N GLY A 61 -16.40 8.91 -6.06
CA GLY A 61 -15.81 9.83 -5.08
C GLY A 61 -14.52 10.46 -5.57
N LYS A 62 -14.15 11.47 -4.81
CA LYS A 62 -12.87 12.14 -4.91
C LYS A 62 -12.26 12.18 -3.50
N ILE A 63 -11.01 11.80 -3.39
CA ILE A 63 -10.22 11.87 -2.16
C ILE A 63 -8.97 12.64 -2.52
N LEU A 64 -8.90 13.90 -2.12
CA LEU A 64 -7.85 14.83 -2.56
C LEU A 64 -7.78 14.90 -4.10
N LYS A 65 -6.68 14.40 -4.67
CA LYS A 65 -6.46 14.35 -6.14
C LYS A 65 -6.89 13.01 -6.76
N ALA A 66 -7.17 12.01 -5.95
CA ALA A 66 -7.60 10.70 -6.41
C ALA A 66 -9.09 10.65 -6.72
N LYS A 67 -9.44 9.89 -7.76
CA LYS A 67 -10.82 9.55 -8.12
C LYS A 67 -11.08 8.09 -7.79
N ILE A 68 -12.22 7.82 -7.19
CA ILE A 68 -12.69 6.47 -6.88
C ILE A 68 -14.02 6.19 -7.56
N LYS A 69 -14.21 4.94 -7.96
CA LYS A 69 -15.50 4.39 -8.38
C LYS A 69 -15.58 2.96 -7.88
N SER A 70 -16.77 2.55 -7.43
CA SER A 70 -17.00 1.17 -7.00
C SER A 70 -18.44 0.77 -7.28
N ASP A 71 -18.64 -0.46 -7.71
CA ASP A 71 -19.95 -1.13 -7.68
C ASP A 71 -19.94 -2.10 -6.51
N PHE A 72 -21.01 -2.09 -5.72
CA PHE A 72 -21.10 -2.95 -4.53
C PHE A 72 -22.47 -3.57 -4.37
N ILE A 73 -22.47 -4.68 -3.67
CA ILE A 73 -23.68 -5.33 -3.14
C ILE A 73 -23.51 -5.42 -1.63
N TYR A 74 -24.41 -4.81 -0.90
CA TYR A 74 -24.52 -4.97 0.53
C TYR A 74 -25.64 -5.96 0.85
N ASP A 75 -25.37 -6.95 1.65
CA ASP A 75 -26.33 -7.75 2.38
C ASP A 75 -26.03 -7.59 3.89
N GLN A 76 -26.91 -8.05 4.76
CA GLN A 76 -26.91 -7.70 6.19
C GLN A 76 -25.57 -7.94 6.92
N GLU A 77 -24.69 -8.79 6.40
CA GLU A 77 -23.44 -9.22 7.02
C GLU A 77 -22.19 -8.80 6.28
N LEU A 78 -22.32 -8.58 4.96
CA LEU A 78 -21.15 -8.30 4.13
C LEU A 78 -21.41 -7.25 3.03
N ILE A 79 -20.33 -6.60 2.61
CA ILE A 79 -20.29 -5.78 1.40
C ILE A 79 -19.41 -6.49 0.38
N ARG A 80 -20.00 -6.89 -0.73
CA ARG A 80 -19.27 -7.42 -1.88
C ARG A 80 -18.90 -6.30 -2.83
N ILE A 81 -17.62 -6.06 -3.00
CA ILE A 81 -17.06 -5.09 -3.94
C ILE A 81 -16.84 -5.84 -5.27
N LYS A 82 -17.60 -5.51 -6.30
CA LYS A 82 -17.49 -6.14 -7.61
C LYS A 82 -16.44 -5.49 -8.50
N LYS A 83 -16.35 -4.16 -8.43
CA LYS A 83 -15.40 -3.37 -9.21
C LYS A 83 -15.08 -2.12 -8.41
N PHE A 84 -13.86 -2.00 -7.99
CA PHE A 84 -13.33 -0.77 -7.38
C PHE A 84 -12.23 -0.23 -8.29
N TYR A 85 -12.29 1.05 -8.58
CA TYR A 85 -11.29 1.75 -9.38
C TYR A 85 -10.75 2.91 -8.58
N PHE A 86 -9.45 2.90 -8.37
CA PHE A 86 -8.70 4.03 -7.83
C PHE A 86 -7.83 4.63 -8.92
N ARG A 87 -7.87 5.95 -9.08
CA ARG A 87 -7.09 6.67 -10.08
C ARG A 87 -6.48 7.93 -9.48
N GLU A 88 -5.18 7.95 -9.39
CA GLU A 88 -4.35 9.10 -9.05
C GLU A 88 -3.18 9.16 -10.05
N LYS A 89 -2.48 10.30 -10.12
CA LYS A 89 -1.39 10.52 -11.09
C LYS A 89 -0.26 9.49 -10.97
N ASN A 90 0.10 9.10 -9.74
CA ASN A 90 1.24 8.21 -9.47
C ASN A 90 0.83 6.77 -9.19
N LEU A 91 -0.45 6.52 -8.90
CA LEU A 91 -0.99 5.20 -8.58
C LEU A 91 -2.38 5.04 -9.18
N SER A 92 -2.60 3.92 -9.86
CA SER A 92 -3.95 3.49 -10.17
C SER A 92 -4.07 1.99 -10.06
N PHE A 93 -5.19 1.53 -9.51
CA PHE A 93 -5.46 0.13 -9.32
C PHE A 93 -6.96 -0.18 -9.42
N ASN A 94 -7.24 -1.43 -9.65
CA ASN A 94 -8.57 -2.03 -9.58
C ASN A 94 -8.58 -3.02 -8.44
N SER A 95 -9.70 -3.13 -7.72
CA SER A 95 -9.86 -4.12 -6.67
C SER A 95 -11.24 -4.75 -6.74
N GLU A 96 -11.34 -5.99 -6.28
CA GLU A 96 -12.58 -6.69 -6.02
C GLU A 96 -12.44 -7.53 -4.74
N GLY A 97 -13.54 -7.93 -4.14
CA GLY A 97 -13.52 -8.75 -2.94
C GLY A 97 -14.71 -8.51 -2.03
N ILE A 98 -14.51 -8.82 -0.75
CA ILE A 98 -15.55 -8.75 0.28
C ILE A 98 -15.06 -8.03 1.52
N ILE A 99 -16.00 -7.30 2.15
CA ILE A 99 -15.83 -6.72 3.48
C ILE A 99 -16.88 -7.38 4.36
N LEU A 100 -16.46 -8.17 5.34
CA LEU A 100 -17.31 -8.72 6.39
C LEU A 100 -17.50 -7.67 7.47
N LEU A 101 -18.73 -7.49 7.92
CA LEU A 101 -19.08 -6.48 8.92
C LEU A 101 -19.27 -7.09 10.31
N ASN A 102 -19.63 -8.36 10.38
CA ASN A 102 -19.90 -9.10 11.59
C ASN A 102 -19.14 -10.44 11.58
N PRO A 103 -18.66 -10.94 12.72
CA PRO A 103 -18.61 -10.30 14.04
C PRO A 103 -17.55 -9.20 14.15
N PHE A 104 -16.58 -9.15 13.21
CA PHE A 104 -15.50 -8.19 13.16
C PHE A 104 -15.37 -7.63 11.73
N LEU A 105 -14.88 -6.40 11.62
CA LEU A 105 -14.58 -5.82 10.31
C LEU A 105 -13.37 -6.55 9.70
N GLU A 106 -13.64 -7.30 8.63
CA GLU A 106 -12.61 -8.01 7.86
C GLU A 106 -12.67 -7.61 6.38
N ILE A 107 -11.54 -7.22 5.83
CA ILE A 107 -11.40 -6.72 4.45
C ILE A 107 -10.57 -7.71 3.65
N ASN A 108 -11.18 -8.40 2.70
CA ASN A 108 -10.53 -9.37 1.82
C ASN A 108 -10.61 -8.85 0.38
N LEU A 109 -9.49 -8.38 -0.16
CA LEU A 109 -9.43 -7.75 -1.49
C LEU A 109 -8.34 -8.38 -2.36
N GLU A 110 -8.67 -8.55 -3.63
CA GLU A 110 -7.72 -8.77 -4.71
C GLU A 110 -7.53 -7.46 -5.47
N THR A 111 -6.29 -7.00 -5.59
CA THR A 111 -5.98 -5.69 -6.13
C THR A 111 -4.97 -5.80 -7.27
N GLN A 112 -5.36 -5.35 -8.45
CA GLN A 112 -4.49 -5.24 -9.60
C GLN A 112 -4.01 -3.80 -9.79
N ILE A 113 -2.73 -3.56 -9.62
CA ILE A 113 -2.11 -2.27 -9.89
C ILE A 113 -1.99 -2.09 -11.40
N VAL A 114 -2.59 -1.03 -11.93
CA VAL A 114 -2.60 -0.71 -13.37
C VAL A 114 -1.50 0.26 -13.74
N HIS A 115 -1.18 1.18 -12.82
CA HIS A 115 -0.13 2.18 -12.99
C HIS A 115 0.56 2.42 -11.66
N LEU A 116 1.88 2.36 -11.68
CA LEU A 116 2.75 2.63 -10.54
C LEU A 116 3.90 3.54 -11.01
N ASN A 117 4.01 4.71 -10.40
CA ASN A 117 5.11 5.64 -10.66
C ASN A 117 6.12 5.54 -9.51
N ASN A 118 7.40 5.47 -9.84
CA ASN A 118 8.50 5.38 -8.88
C ASN A 118 8.51 6.53 -7.84
N LYS A 119 7.89 7.68 -8.18
CA LYS A 119 7.74 8.81 -7.25
C LYS A 119 6.85 8.49 -6.04
N LEU A 120 5.98 7.49 -6.14
CA LEU A 120 5.13 7.08 -5.00
C LEU A 120 5.96 6.58 -3.83
N LEU A 121 7.02 5.80 -4.12
CA LEU A 121 7.88 5.20 -3.09
C LEU A 121 8.61 6.23 -2.22
N LYS A 122 8.73 7.48 -2.69
CA LYS A 122 9.40 8.57 -1.95
C LYS A 122 8.53 9.18 -0.84
N ASN A 123 7.22 9.01 -0.87
CA ASN A 123 6.27 9.74 -0.04
C ASN A 123 5.50 8.84 0.93
N ILE A 124 5.94 7.59 1.11
CA ILE A 124 5.32 6.71 2.10
C ILE A 124 5.80 7.13 3.49
N ASN A 125 4.92 7.75 4.25
CA ASN A 125 5.16 8.06 5.66
C ASN A 125 4.54 6.97 6.54
N LEU A 126 5.38 6.10 7.07
CA LEU A 126 4.95 5.01 7.95
C LEU A 126 4.45 5.51 9.31
N GLU A 127 4.97 6.64 9.81
CA GLU A 127 4.53 7.23 11.07
C GLU A 127 3.04 7.61 11.03
N SER A 128 2.54 8.01 9.86
CA SER A 128 1.12 8.34 9.70
C SER A 128 0.19 7.19 10.06
N PHE A 129 0.62 5.94 9.86
CA PHE A 129 -0.17 4.75 10.24
C PHE A 129 -0.31 4.59 11.74
N LEU A 130 0.69 5.04 12.52
CA LEU A 130 0.67 4.90 13.97
C LEU A 130 -0.40 5.79 14.63
N ASN A 131 -0.80 6.87 13.98
CA ASN A 131 -1.89 7.73 14.45
C ASN A 131 -3.26 7.04 14.39
N PHE A 132 -3.36 5.93 13.65
CA PHE A 132 -4.59 5.16 13.47
C PHE A 132 -4.67 3.88 14.32
N LYS A 133 -3.85 3.74 15.37
CA LYS A 133 -3.80 2.53 16.23
C LYS A 133 -5.20 2.09 16.71
N ASN A 134 -6.07 3.04 17.08
CA ASN A 134 -7.43 2.74 17.54
C ASN A 134 -8.33 2.14 16.45
N ILE A 135 -8.04 2.41 15.19
CA ILE A 135 -8.76 1.85 14.04
C ILE A 135 -8.11 0.51 13.66
N ILE A 136 -6.78 0.49 13.56
CA ILE A 136 -5.98 -0.68 13.15
C ILE A 136 -6.26 -1.90 14.02
N LYS A 137 -6.41 -1.74 15.34
CA LYS A 137 -6.73 -2.84 16.26
C LYS A 137 -8.12 -3.47 16.07
N LYS A 138 -9.01 -2.82 15.31
CA LYS A 138 -10.37 -3.27 15.05
C LYS A 138 -10.60 -3.81 13.64
N ILE A 139 -9.57 -3.72 12.79
CA ILE A 139 -9.65 -4.13 11.38
C ILE A 139 -8.77 -5.34 11.16
N ASN A 140 -9.34 -6.36 10.53
CA ASN A 140 -8.59 -7.45 9.92
C ASN A 140 -8.61 -7.26 8.41
N SER A 141 -7.51 -7.57 7.73
CA SER A 141 -7.44 -7.42 6.28
C SER A 141 -6.53 -8.47 5.67
N ASN A 142 -6.99 -9.08 4.59
CA ASN A 142 -6.20 -9.90 3.68
C ASN A 142 -6.28 -9.25 2.30
N THR A 143 -5.19 -8.69 1.83
CA THR A 143 -5.18 -7.99 0.54
C THR A 143 -4.04 -8.50 -0.32
N ASP A 144 -4.39 -9.04 -1.47
CA ASP A 144 -3.43 -9.47 -2.50
C ASP A 144 -3.28 -8.37 -3.54
N PHE A 145 -2.04 -7.96 -3.79
CA PHE A 145 -1.68 -6.99 -4.82
C PHE A 145 -0.89 -7.66 -5.92
N SER A 146 -1.26 -7.37 -7.16
CA SER A 146 -0.51 -7.78 -8.34
C SER A 146 -0.22 -6.59 -9.25
N PHE A 147 0.94 -6.59 -9.88
CA PHE A 147 1.33 -5.64 -10.91
C PHE A 147 2.13 -6.36 -12.00
N LYS A 148 1.80 -6.08 -13.25
CA LYS A 148 2.57 -6.52 -14.40
C LYS A 148 2.85 -5.32 -15.30
N GLN A 149 4.11 -5.12 -15.61
CA GLN A 149 4.53 -4.04 -16.50
C GLN A 149 3.91 -4.22 -17.89
N LYS A 150 3.37 -3.13 -18.44
CA LYS A 150 2.95 -3.09 -19.84
C LYS A 150 4.15 -2.89 -20.75
N LYS A 151 4.11 -3.46 -21.96
CA LYS A 151 5.07 -3.13 -23.02
C LYS A 151 5.19 -1.60 -23.15
N PHE A 152 6.42 -1.09 -23.24
CA PHE A 152 6.74 0.35 -23.32
C PHE A 152 6.52 1.17 -22.03
N SER A 153 6.27 0.54 -20.90
CA SER A 153 6.31 1.23 -19.61
C SER A 153 7.76 1.53 -19.20
N ARG A 154 7.98 2.64 -18.47
CA ARG A 154 9.27 3.00 -17.88
C ARG A 154 9.39 2.55 -16.42
N SER A 155 8.59 1.60 -15.97
CA SER A 155 8.72 1.06 -14.63
C SER A 155 10.04 0.28 -14.49
N ILE A 156 10.67 0.39 -13.34
CA ILE A 156 11.84 -0.42 -13.00
C ILE A 156 11.40 -1.86 -12.71
N ILE A 157 10.25 -2.01 -12.05
CA ILE A 157 9.67 -3.30 -11.67
C ILE A 157 8.91 -3.88 -12.87
N ASP A 158 9.21 -5.11 -13.23
CA ASP A 158 8.55 -5.84 -14.31
C ASP A 158 7.28 -6.54 -13.83
N ASN A 159 7.36 -7.26 -12.70
CA ASN A 159 6.24 -7.89 -12.02
C ASN A 159 6.31 -7.62 -10.53
N LEU A 160 5.15 -7.52 -9.86
CA LEU A 160 5.05 -7.45 -8.40
C LEU A 160 3.85 -8.29 -7.96
N ASN A 161 4.08 -9.15 -6.98
CA ASN A 161 3.04 -9.77 -6.17
C ASN A 161 3.30 -9.43 -4.71
N MET A 162 2.27 -8.97 -4.01
CA MET A 162 2.39 -8.60 -2.61
C MET A 162 1.12 -9.02 -1.87
N LYS A 163 1.29 -9.74 -0.78
CA LYS A 163 0.21 -10.11 0.13
C LYS A 163 0.38 -9.34 1.43
N ILE A 164 -0.66 -8.65 1.84
CA ILE A 164 -0.72 -7.89 3.08
C ILE A 164 -1.77 -8.52 3.99
N ASN A 165 -1.34 -8.99 5.14
CA ASN A 165 -2.15 -9.54 6.20
C ASN A 165 -2.09 -8.61 7.40
N LEU A 166 -3.24 -8.07 7.79
CA LEU A 166 -3.39 -7.30 9.03
C LEU A 166 -4.39 -8.03 9.93
N ALA A 167 -3.97 -8.42 11.11
CA ALA A 167 -4.81 -9.06 12.10
C ALA A 167 -4.53 -8.49 13.50
N TYR A 168 -5.52 -7.82 14.07
CA TYR A 168 -5.42 -7.23 15.43
C TYR A 168 -4.15 -6.40 15.64
N GLY A 169 -3.77 -5.61 14.63
CA GLY A 169 -2.57 -4.78 14.65
C GLY A 169 -1.26 -5.47 14.27
N ARG A 170 -1.25 -6.80 14.11
CA ARG A 170 -0.10 -7.53 13.55
C ARG A 170 -0.17 -7.44 12.03
N LEU A 171 0.88 -6.90 11.44
CA LEU A 171 1.01 -6.70 10.00
C LEU A 171 2.08 -7.64 9.45
N ASN A 172 1.67 -8.54 8.54
CA ASN A 172 2.56 -9.39 7.77
C ASN A 172 2.51 -8.96 6.31
N ILE A 173 3.67 -8.80 5.69
CA ILE A 173 3.79 -8.47 4.28
C ILE A 173 4.72 -9.47 3.61
N GLU A 174 4.18 -10.25 2.69
CA GLU A 174 4.92 -11.09 1.77
C GLU A 174 4.97 -10.40 0.42
N LYS A 175 6.14 -10.15 -0.12
CA LYS A 175 6.29 -9.51 -1.42
C LYS A 175 7.32 -10.22 -2.28
N SER A 176 6.98 -10.41 -3.55
CA SER A 176 7.92 -10.81 -4.59
C SER A 176 7.82 -9.84 -5.76
N PHE A 177 8.93 -9.47 -6.34
CA PHE A 177 8.95 -8.66 -7.54
C PHE A 177 10.15 -9.01 -8.42
N GLU A 178 10.02 -8.72 -9.70
CA GLU A 178 11.03 -8.98 -10.71
C GLU A 178 11.57 -7.69 -11.28
N ILE A 179 12.88 -7.65 -11.47
CA ILE A 179 13.60 -6.60 -12.18
C ILE A 179 14.60 -7.26 -13.11
N SER A 180 14.42 -7.11 -14.43
CA SER A 180 15.33 -7.69 -15.44
C SER A 180 15.61 -9.17 -15.20
N GLU A 181 14.57 -9.98 -15.02
CA GLU A 181 14.66 -11.43 -14.77
C GLU A 181 15.31 -11.80 -13.42
N SER A 182 15.59 -10.83 -12.57
CA SER A 182 16.05 -11.07 -11.21
C SER A 182 14.87 -11.03 -10.25
N GLU A 183 14.77 -12.05 -9.41
CA GLU A 183 13.67 -12.22 -8.46
C GLU A 183 14.06 -11.69 -7.08
N PHE A 184 13.20 -10.86 -6.51
CA PHE A 184 13.29 -10.36 -5.14
C PHE A 184 12.13 -10.91 -4.35
N LYS A 185 12.40 -11.60 -3.25
CA LYS A 185 11.40 -12.06 -2.28
C LYS A 185 11.70 -11.44 -0.92
N CYS A 186 10.69 -10.96 -0.24
CA CYS A 186 10.87 -10.38 1.07
C CYS A 186 9.63 -10.58 1.94
N ASN A 187 9.82 -11.17 3.11
CA ASN A 187 8.81 -11.31 4.15
C ASN A 187 9.11 -10.30 5.24
N SER A 188 8.11 -9.62 5.72
CA SER A 188 8.24 -8.67 6.81
C SER A 188 7.04 -8.72 7.73
N GLU A 189 7.31 -8.54 9.03
CA GLU A 189 6.29 -8.57 10.06
C GLU A 189 6.51 -7.45 11.08
N THR A 190 5.43 -6.94 11.64
CA THR A 190 5.46 -5.96 12.73
C THR A 190 4.16 -5.99 13.52
N ASN A 191 4.25 -5.59 14.78
CA ASN A 191 3.08 -5.28 15.59
C ASN A 191 2.93 -3.77 15.69
N LEU A 192 1.94 -3.22 14.97
CA LEU A 192 1.66 -1.78 14.92
C LEU A 192 1.10 -1.20 16.22
N LEU A 193 0.67 -2.06 17.18
CA LEU A 193 0.13 -1.62 18.47
C LEU A 193 1.22 -1.42 19.54
N GLU A 194 2.42 -1.89 19.30
CA GLU A 194 3.55 -1.66 20.20
C GLU A 194 3.86 -0.16 20.32
N GLU A 195 4.43 0.23 21.45
CA GLU A 195 4.88 1.61 21.68
C GLU A 195 5.99 1.99 20.69
N TYR A 196 6.90 1.06 20.45
CA TYR A 196 8.03 1.20 19.51
C TYR A 196 7.98 0.10 18.45
N PRO A 197 7.11 0.23 17.42
CA PRO A 197 6.95 -0.82 16.44
C PRO A 197 8.22 -1.01 15.62
N VAL A 198 8.63 -2.27 15.53
CA VAL A 198 9.80 -2.72 14.77
C VAL A 198 9.33 -3.66 13.67
N VAL A 199 9.76 -3.40 12.44
CA VAL A 199 9.54 -4.28 11.29
C VAL A 199 10.70 -5.25 11.19
N SER A 200 10.48 -6.54 11.44
CA SER A 200 11.42 -7.59 11.10
C SER A 200 11.32 -7.92 9.62
N PHE A 201 12.42 -8.21 8.95
CA PHE A 201 12.42 -8.59 7.55
C PHE A 201 13.43 -9.70 7.23
N ASP A 202 13.04 -10.56 6.29
CA ASP A 202 13.89 -11.59 5.65
C ASP A 202 13.71 -11.47 4.13
N CYS A 203 14.76 -11.05 3.44
CA CYS A 203 14.72 -10.73 2.03
C CYS A 203 15.77 -11.54 1.25
N ASN A 204 15.38 -12.03 0.09
CA ASN A 204 16.25 -12.76 -0.82
C ASN A 204 16.21 -12.14 -2.22
N LEU A 205 17.38 -11.99 -2.84
CA LEU A 205 17.56 -11.62 -4.24
C LEU A 205 18.22 -12.76 -4.97
N LEU A 206 17.60 -13.24 -6.04
CA LEU A 206 18.16 -14.21 -6.99
C LEU A 206 18.29 -13.59 -8.37
N SER A 207 19.48 -13.52 -8.91
CA SER A 207 19.77 -13.05 -10.26
C SER A 207 20.66 -14.04 -11.00
N GLN A 208 20.19 -14.49 -12.15
CA GLN A 208 21.02 -15.33 -13.04
C GLN A 208 21.96 -14.49 -13.91
N ASP A 209 21.60 -13.24 -14.16
CA ASP A 209 22.35 -12.26 -14.95
C ASP A 209 22.53 -10.97 -14.16
N LYS A 210 23.57 -10.94 -13.34
CA LYS A 210 23.94 -9.79 -12.51
C LYS A 210 24.20 -8.53 -13.33
N LYS A 211 24.78 -8.70 -14.52
CA LYS A 211 25.09 -7.59 -15.45
C LYS A 211 23.82 -6.94 -15.97
N LYS A 212 22.81 -7.74 -16.32
CA LYS A 212 21.52 -7.28 -16.79
C LYS A 212 20.78 -6.51 -15.69
N LEU A 213 20.81 -7.05 -14.45
CA LEU A 213 20.24 -6.38 -13.28
C LEU A 213 20.89 -5.01 -13.04
N LEU A 214 22.22 -4.95 -12.97
CA LEU A 214 22.97 -3.73 -12.70
C LEU A 214 22.79 -2.68 -13.81
N LYS A 215 22.72 -3.12 -15.07
CA LYS A 215 22.43 -2.23 -16.22
C LYS A 215 21.07 -1.53 -16.08
N LYS A 216 20.07 -2.17 -15.48
CA LYS A 216 18.75 -1.54 -15.22
C LYS A 216 18.86 -0.33 -14.29
N PHE A 217 19.91 -0.30 -13.47
CA PHE A 217 20.24 0.79 -12.55
C PHE A 217 21.35 1.72 -13.06
N ASP A 218 21.69 1.66 -14.36
CA ASP A 218 22.79 2.41 -14.99
C ASP A 218 24.18 2.14 -14.36
N ILE A 219 24.34 1.01 -13.65
CA ILE A 219 25.60 0.58 -13.07
C ILE A 219 26.42 -0.20 -14.12
N LYS A 220 27.60 0.32 -14.46
CA LYS A 220 28.52 -0.38 -15.38
C LYS A 220 29.25 -1.49 -14.63
N TYR A 221 29.07 -2.71 -15.09
CA TYR A 221 29.73 -3.89 -14.55
C TYR A 221 30.69 -4.50 -15.58
N LYS A 222 31.98 -4.57 -15.26
CA LYS A 222 33.06 -5.00 -16.19
C LYS A 222 33.52 -6.43 -15.97
N PHE A 223 33.09 -7.07 -14.88
CA PHE A 223 33.53 -8.43 -14.56
C PHE A 223 32.70 -9.50 -15.26
N LYS A 224 33.19 -10.76 -15.17
CA LYS A 224 32.45 -11.91 -15.68
C LYS A 224 31.07 -12.01 -15.04
N ASP A 225 30.11 -12.36 -15.85
CA ASP A 225 28.73 -12.52 -15.34
C ASP A 225 28.64 -13.83 -14.55
N GLU A 226 28.14 -13.73 -13.34
CA GLU A 226 27.94 -14.84 -12.40
C GLU A 226 26.59 -14.71 -11.71
N PRO A 227 25.94 -15.83 -11.39
CA PRO A 227 24.72 -15.79 -10.59
C PRO A 227 24.95 -15.08 -9.26
N LEU A 228 23.95 -14.33 -8.83
CA LEU A 228 23.95 -13.59 -7.58
C LEU A 228 22.79 -14.03 -6.71
N ASN A 229 23.09 -14.51 -5.51
CA ASN A 229 22.12 -14.80 -4.47
C ASN A 229 22.47 -13.97 -3.23
N ILE A 230 21.58 -13.07 -2.82
CA ILE A 230 21.77 -12.26 -1.62
C ILE A 230 20.63 -12.56 -0.66
N ASN A 231 20.95 -12.98 0.55
CA ASN A 231 19.99 -13.08 1.64
C ASN A 231 20.32 -12.04 2.71
N VAL A 232 19.28 -11.28 3.12
CA VAL A 232 19.40 -10.20 4.10
C VAL A 232 18.32 -10.34 5.15
N LYS A 233 18.72 -10.43 6.42
CA LYS A 233 17.82 -10.41 7.57
C LYS A 233 18.12 -9.22 8.46
N GLY A 234 17.08 -8.68 9.06
CA GLY A 234 17.23 -7.56 9.96
C GLY A 234 15.91 -6.98 10.44
N ASN A 235 16.01 -5.84 11.04
CA ASN A 235 14.86 -5.10 11.53
C ASN A 235 14.98 -3.60 11.29
N LEU A 236 13.83 -2.94 11.18
CA LEU A 236 13.68 -1.51 10.97
C LEU A 236 12.81 -0.94 12.09
N ASN A 237 13.35 -0.02 12.88
CA ASN A 237 12.55 0.78 13.80
C ASN A 237 11.87 1.91 13.02
N ILE A 238 10.53 1.90 13.00
CA ILE A 238 9.72 2.83 12.20
C ILE A 238 9.81 4.26 12.71
N LEU A 239 9.91 4.46 14.04
CA LEU A 239 9.87 5.79 14.65
C LEU A 239 11.16 6.59 14.47
N ASN A 240 12.29 5.92 14.57
CA ASN A 240 13.59 6.59 14.48
C ASN A 240 14.31 6.34 13.15
N ASN A 241 13.67 5.62 12.24
CA ASN A 241 14.20 5.30 10.90
C ASN A 241 15.59 4.64 10.95
N LYS A 242 15.77 3.70 11.89
CA LYS A 242 17.02 2.96 12.07
C LYS A 242 16.86 1.52 11.62
N ILE A 243 17.81 1.08 10.78
CA ILE A 243 17.93 -0.30 10.33
C ILE A 243 19.00 -0.99 11.19
N ASN A 244 18.74 -2.26 11.52
CA ASN A 244 19.72 -3.15 12.08
C ASN A 244 19.75 -4.44 11.25
N PHE A 245 20.90 -4.73 10.61
CA PHE A 245 21.10 -5.98 9.90
C PHE A 245 21.58 -7.06 10.85
N GLU A 246 20.89 -8.19 10.87
CA GLU A 246 21.26 -9.38 11.64
C GLU A 246 22.24 -10.26 10.85
N SER A 247 21.98 -10.39 9.56
CA SER A 247 22.84 -11.13 8.65
C SER A 247 22.71 -10.64 7.21
N ILE A 248 23.83 -10.64 6.49
CA ILE A 248 23.89 -10.48 5.04
C ILE A 248 24.78 -11.60 4.51
N LYS A 249 24.22 -12.39 3.58
CA LYS A 249 24.93 -13.48 2.91
C LYS A 249 24.88 -13.25 1.41
N ILE A 250 26.02 -13.43 0.73
CA ILE A 250 26.12 -13.30 -0.73
C ILE A 250 26.68 -14.61 -1.26
N ASN A 251 25.91 -15.29 -2.10
CA ASN A 251 26.17 -16.63 -2.59
C ASN A 251 26.43 -17.60 -1.41
N GLN A 252 27.37 -18.54 -1.58
CA GLN A 252 27.81 -19.44 -0.53
C GLN A 252 29.09 -18.98 0.17
N ASP A 253 29.76 -17.99 -0.39
CA ASP A 253 31.16 -17.67 -0.09
C ASP A 253 31.33 -16.48 0.85
N TYR A 254 30.35 -15.57 0.91
CA TYR A 254 30.48 -14.35 1.71
C TYR A 254 29.39 -14.25 2.78
N ILE A 255 29.84 -14.11 4.02
CA ILE A 255 28.99 -13.77 5.16
C ILE A 255 29.53 -12.46 5.74
N ALA A 256 28.69 -11.43 5.82
CA ALA A 256 29.06 -10.11 6.32
C ALA A 256 29.56 -10.18 7.76
N THR A 257 30.71 -9.57 8.02
CA THR A 257 31.27 -9.37 9.37
C THR A 257 30.47 -8.29 10.12
N LYS A 258 30.75 -8.10 11.40
CA LYS A 258 30.12 -7.00 12.19
C LYS A 258 30.45 -5.63 11.60
N GLU A 259 31.65 -5.45 11.08
CA GLU A 259 32.09 -4.22 10.44
C GLU A 259 31.33 -3.96 9.13
N ASP A 260 31.18 -5.00 8.30
CA ASP A 260 30.36 -4.93 7.09
C ASP A 260 28.90 -4.59 7.39
N LEU A 261 28.30 -5.22 8.38
CA LEU A 261 26.92 -4.93 8.80
C LEU A 261 26.75 -3.47 9.22
N SER A 262 27.75 -2.93 9.95
CA SER A 262 27.77 -1.52 10.35
C SER A 262 27.89 -0.58 9.14
N PHE A 263 28.75 -0.92 8.18
CA PHE A 263 28.90 -0.18 6.93
C PHE A 263 27.61 -0.18 6.12
N PHE A 264 27.01 -1.35 5.92
CA PHE A 264 25.73 -1.49 5.20
C PHE A 264 24.61 -0.72 5.91
N LYS A 265 24.50 -0.82 7.23
CA LYS A 265 23.53 -0.05 8.01
C LYS A 265 23.64 1.44 7.72
N ASN A 266 24.83 2.04 7.88
CA ASN A 266 25.05 3.46 7.67
C ASN A 266 24.72 3.86 6.22
N THR A 267 25.12 3.05 5.27
CA THR A 267 24.86 3.26 3.84
C THR A 267 23.35 3.25 3.55
N PHE A 268 22.62 2.22 4.00
CA PHE A 268 21.19 2.09 3.76
C PHE A 268 20.38 3.16 4.50
N GLU A 269 20.72 3.52 5.74
CA GLU A 269 20.06 4.61 6.47
C GLU A 269 20.21 5.94 5.73
N ASN A 270 21.41 6.23 5.21
CA ASN A 270 21.64 7.43 4.43
C ASN A 270 20.82 7.44 3.13
N ILE A 271 20.77 6.32 2.44
CA ILE A 271 20.04 6.15 1.18
C ILE A 271 18.53 6.26 1.38
N LEU A 272 17.97 5.53 2.33
CA LEU A 272 16.52 5.42 2.52
C LEU A 272 15.92 6.64 3.21
N PHE A 273 16.63 7.25 4.16
CA PHE A 273 16.05 8.26 5.05
C PHE A 273 16.63 9.65 4.88
N LYS A 274 17.90 9.79 4.50
CA LYS A 274 18.56 11.10 4.40
C LYS A 274 18.69 11.60 2.96
N GLN A 275 18.88 10.70 2.00
CA GLN A 275 18.99 11.06 0.58
C GLN A 275 17.69 10.68 -0.13
N ASN A 276 17.21 11.58 -1.00
CA ASN A 276 16.14 11.21 -1.93
C ASN A 276 16.61 9.99 -2.75
N PHE A 277 15.82 8.93 -2.76
CA PHE A 277 16.09 7.66 -3.46
C PHE A 277 16.58 7.80 -4.91
N VAL A 278 16.36 8.96 -5.53
CA VAL A 278 16.87 9.31 -6.89
C VAL A 278 18.37 9.59 -6.90
N ASN A 279 18.97 9.98 -5.77
CA ASN A 279 20.40 10.29 -5.74
C ASN A 279 21.29 9.05 -5.71
N ILE A 280 20.73 7.86 -5.39
CA ILE A 280 21.45 6.57 -5.51
C ILE A 280 21.90 6.34 -6.95
N PHE A 281 21.05 6.71 -7.92
CA PHE A 281 21.36 6.55 -9.34
C PHE A 281 22.32 7.62 -9.88
N ILE A 282 22.57 8.70 -9.11
CA ILE A 282 23.54 9.74 -9.48
C ILE A 282 24.92 9.41 -8.94
N LEU A 283 25.03 8.80 -7.75
CA LEU A 283 26.32 8.37 -7.18
C LEU A 283 27.01 7.26 -7.95
N SER A 284 26.30 6.50 -8.78
CA SER A 284 26.90 5.53 -9.70
C SER A 284 27.59 6.17 -10.92
N LYS A 285 27.56 7.50 -11.05
CA LYS A 285 28.23 8.24 -12.14
C LYS A 285 29.59 8.84 -11.72
N ILE A 286 30.00 8.70 -10.48
CA ILE A 286 31.34 8.96 -9.99
C ILE A 286 32.07 7.61 -9.86
#